data_94c2138a907bf42b87ce758e84027aee
#
_entry.id   94c2138a907bf42b87ce758e84027aee
#
_cell.length_a   1.000
_cell.length_b   1.000
_cell.length_c   1.000
_cell.angle_alpha   90.00
_cell.angle_beta   90.00
_cell.angle_gamma   90.00
#
_symmetry.space_group_name_H-M   'P 1'
#
loop_
_entity.id
_entity.type
_entity.pdbx_description
1 polymer ?
#
loop_
_entity_poly.entity_id
_entity_poly.type
_entity_poly.pdbx_seq_one_letter_code
_entity_poly.pdbx_strand_id
1 'polypeptide(L)'
;MPGADAAAVERAYRESSGRAVATLVRLFGDIDLAEEAVQEAFAVAAERWPASGVPPNPGGWIVTTARNKALDRLRRESSRFGRETEATRIQAGFGPPEEVGPVQDDRLRLIFTCCHPALAPEAQLALTLRLIAGLQTPEIARAFLTRRRDSL
;
A
#
# COMPACT_ATOMS: atom_id res chain seq x y z
N MET A 1 23.09 -13.72 7.69
CA MET A 1 23.50 -12.92 6.53
C MET A 1 22.48 -11.81 6.32
N PRO A 2 22.75 -10.57 6.71
CA PRO A 2 21.77 -9.49 6.60
C PRO A 2 21.34 -9.11 5.16
N GLY A 3 22.06 -9.57 4.14
CA GLY A 3 21.74 -9.24 2.75
C GLY A 3 20.61 -10.06 2.12
N ALA A 4 20.37 -11.28 2.57
CA ALA A 4 19.33 -12.15 2.00
C ALA A 4 17.93 -11.72 2.44
N ASP A 5 17.80 -11.25 3.67
CA ASP A 5 16.53 -10.83 4.26
C ASP A 5 16.08 -9.48 3.74
N ALA A 6 17.00 -8.54 3.55
CA ALA A 6 16.72 -7.26 2.90
C ALA A 6 16.25 -7.45 1.45
N ALA A 7 16.89 -8.36 0.70
CA ALA A 7 16.49 -8.70 -0.66
C ALA A 7 15.10 -9.37 -0.71
N ALA A 8 14.74 -10.14 0.33
CA ALA A 8 13.42 -10.75 0.42
C ALA A 8 12.32 -9.71 0.68
N VAL A 9 12.57 -8.74 1.56
CA VAL A 9 11.65 -7.62 1.82
C VAL A 9 11.49 -6.76 0.56
N GLU A 10 12.58 -6.43 -0.12
CA GLU A 10 12.54 -5.65 -1.36
C GLU A 10 11.74 -6.37 -2.45
N ARG A 11 11.94 -7.66 -2.62
CA ARG A 11 11.18 -8.48 -3.57
C ARG A 11 9.70 -8.49 -3.21
N ALA A 12 9.35 -8.75 -1.96
CA ALA A 12 7.98 -8.69 -1.48
C ALA A 12 7.34 -7.31 -1.69
N TYR A 13 8.12 -6.24 -1.52
CA TYR A 13 7.66 -4.88 -1.78
C TYR A 13 7.27 -4.69 -3.25
N ARG A 14 8.16 -5.04 -4.18
CA ARG A 14 7.90 -4.92 -5.63
C ARG A 14 6.70 -5.74 -6.08
N GLU A 15 6.53 -6.95 -5.53
CA GLU A 15 5.49 -7.87 -5.91
C GLU A 15 4.13 -7.56 -5.28
N SER A 16 4.12 -7.02 -4.05
CA SER A 16 2.90 -6.97 -3.23
C SER A 16 2.45 -5.56 -2.84
N SER A 17 3.29 -4.52 -2.93
CA SER A 17 2.94 -3.17 -2.42
C SER A 17 1.71 -2.59 -3.12
N GLY A 18 1.67 -2.59 -4.44
CA GLY A 18 0.54 -2.05 -5.20
C GLY A 18 -0.76 -2.81 -4.94
N ARG A 19 -0.68 -4.13 -4.77
CA ARG A 19 -1.84 -4.96 -4.42
C ARG A 19 -2.32 -4.67 -2.99
N ALA A 20 -1.41 -4.53 -2.05
CA ALA A 20 -1.74 -4.22 -0.67
C ALA A 20 -2.44 -2.86 -0.56
N VAL A 21 -1.89 -1.83 -1.22
CA VAL A 21 -2.52 -0.50 -1.29
C VAL A 21 -3.91 -0.59 -1.93
N ALA A 22 -4.06 -1.26 -3.07
CA ALA A 22 -5.35 -1.43 -3.74
C ALA A 22 -6.40 -2.07 -2.82
N THR A 23 -6.01 -3.11 -2.09
CA THR A 23 -6.88 -3.79 -1.14
C THR A 23 -7.30 -2.86 0.00
N LEU A 24 -6.37 -2.09 0.57
CA LEU A 24 -6.68 -1.17 1.66
C LEU A 24 -7.53 0.02 1.19
N VAL A 25 -7.27 0.57 0.00
CA VAL A 25 -8.11 1.63 -0.60
C VAL A 25 -9.54 1.14 -0.77
N ARG A 26 -9.74 -0.10 -1.22
CA ARG A 26 -11.07 -0.71 -1.30
C ARG A 26 -11.75 -0.81 0.06
N LEU A 27 -10.98 -1.14 1.10
CA LEU A 27 -11.51 -1.33 2.46
C LEU A 27 -11.83 0.00 3.16
N PHE A 28 -10.98 0.98 3.03
CA PHE A 28 -11.05 2.21 3.83
C PHE A 28 -11.46 3.45 3.02
N GLY A 29 -11.38 3.41 1.68
CA GLY A 29 -11.72 4.53 0.82
C GLY A 29 -10.70 5.68 0.83
N ASP A 30 -9.56 5.51 1.51
CA ASP A 30 -8.54 6.52 1.73
C ASP A 30 -7.18 6.00 1.24
N ILE A 31 -6.61 6.70 0.25
CA ILE A 31 -5.35 6.30 -0.38
C ILE A 31 -4.14 6.64 0.50
N ASP A 32 -4.19 7.76 1.22
CA ASP A 32 -3.10 8.19 2.10
C ASP A 32 -2.98 7.25 3.29
N LEU A 33 -4.10 6.92 3.91
CA LEU A 33 -4.18 5.92 4.98
C LEU A 33 -3.67 4.55 4.50
N ALA A 34 -4.06 4.13 3.31
CA ALA A 34 -3.65 2.84 2.74
C ALA A 34 -2.15 2.80 2.47
N GLU A 35 -1.59 3.84 1.85
CA GLU A 35 -0.16 3.93 1.53
C GLU A 35 0.68 3.93 2.80
N GLU A 36 0.36 4.75 3.79
CA GLU A 36 1.07 4.81 5.06
C GLU A 36 1.03 3.48 5.81
N ALA A 37 -0.16 2.85 5.90
CA ALA A 37 -0.30 1.57 6.57
C ALA A 37 0.50 0.45 5.89
N VAL A 38 0.58 0.45 4.56
CA VAL A 38 1.41 -0.50 3.80
C VAL A 38 2.88 -0.24 4.02
N GLN A 39 3.33 1.02 4.04
CA GLN A 39 4.72 1.36 4.37
C GLN A 39 5.09 0.92 5.79
N GLU A 40 4.23 1.14 6.78
CA GLU A 40 4.45 0.65 8.15
C GLU A 40 4.52 -0.89 8.20
N ALA A 41 3.70 -1.60 7.43
CA ALA A 41 3.74 -3.05 7.37
C ALA A 41 5.07 -3.58 6.82
N PHE A 42 5.62 -2.93 5.79
CA PHE A 42 6.94 -3.26 5.26
C PHE A 42 8.08 -2.91 6.23
N ALA A 43 7.97 -1.83 7.00
CA ALA A 43 8.92 -1.52 8.07
C ALA A 43 8.94 -2.63 9.13
N VAL A 44 7.76 -3.11 9.56
CA VAL A 44 7.64 -4.25 10.48
C VAL A 44 8.21 -5.54 9.86
N ALA A 45 8.02 -5.76 8.56
CA ALA A 45 8.60 -6.92 7.87
C ALA A 45 10.14 -6.85 7.89
N ALA A 46 10.71 -5.67 7.60
CA ALA A 46 12.16 -5.46 7.63
C ALA A 46 12.78 -5.71 9.02
N GLU A 47 12.05 -5.42 10.08
CA GLU A 47 12.48 -5.67 11.46
C GLU A 47 12.32 -7.16 11.87
N ARG A 48 11.21 -7.79 11.48
CA ARG A 48 10.83 -9.12 12.00
C ARG A 48 11.37 -10.28 11.17
N TRP A 49 11.33 -10.19 9.84
CA TRP A 49 11.68 -11.31 8.98
C TRP A 49 13.13 -11.79 9.10
N PRO A 50 14.13 -10.92 9.39
CA PRO A 50 15.48 -11.40 9.66
C PRO A 50 15.59 -12.39 10.84
N ALA A 51 14.72 -12.25 11.84
CA ALA A 51 14.72 -13.12 13.01
C ALA A 51 13.73 -14.28 12.92
N SER A 52 12.55 -14.05 12.31
CA SER A 52 11.44 -15.03 12.25
C SER A 52 11.36 -15.81 10.94
N GLY A 53 12.12 -15.40 9.93
CA GLY A 53 11.98 -15.88 8.55
C GLY A 53 10.86 -15.21 7.78
N VAL A 54 10.94 -15.29 6.46
CA VAL A 54 9.89 -14.80 5.56
C VAL A 54 8.68 -15.73 5.63
N PRO A 55 7.45 -15.21 5.85
CA PRO A 55 6.27 -16.06 5.92
C PRO A 55 5.98 -16.76 4.58
N PRO A 56 5.26 -17.89 4.58
CA PRO A 56 4.91 -18.61 3.34
C PRO A 56 4.10 -17.78 2.34
N ASN A 57 3.30 -16.83 2.83
CA ASN A 57 2.55 -15.87 2.02
C ASN A 57 2.92 -14.43 2.44
N PRO A 58 4.03 -13.88 1.94
CA PRO A 58 4.48 -12.54 2.31
C PRO A 58 3.46 -11.45 1.98
N GLY A 59 2.82 -11.52 0.81
CA GLY A 59 1.82 -10.55 0.39
C GLY A 59 0.58 -10.54 1.28
N GLY A 60 0.07 -11.70 1.67
CA GLY A 60 -1.05 -11.84 2.60
C GLY A 60 -0.68 -11.30 4.00
N TRP A 61 0.53 -11.58 4.47
CA TRP A 61 1.04 -11.07 5.73
C TRP A 61 1.12 -9.54 5.73
N ILE A 62 1.63 -8.93 4.65
CA ILE A 62 1.68 -7.47 4.48
C ILE A 62 0.27 -6.86 4.52
N VAL A 63 -0.68 -7.41 3.76
CA VAL A 63 -2.07 -6.91 3.75
C VAL A 63 -2.70 -6.97 5.15
N THR A 64 -2.52 -8.08 5.85
CA THR A 64 -3.07 -8.25 7.22
C THR A 64 -2.42 -7.27 8.19
N THR A 65 -1.11 -7.13 8.15
CA THR A 65 -0.37 -6.20 9.02
C THR A 65 -0.76 -4.76 8.73
N ALA A 66 -0.80 -4.36 7.46
CA ALA A 66 -1.20 -3.02 7.05
C ALA A 66 -2.64 -2.70 7.44
N ARG A 67 -3.58 -3.65 7.28
CA ARG A 67 -4.95 -3.49 7.74
C ARG A 67 -5.04 -3.22 9.24
N ASN A 68 -4.29 -3.96 10.04
CA ASN A 68 -4.25 -3.76 11.49
C ASN A 68 -3.68 -2.38 11.85
N LYS A 69 -2.63 -1.94 11.17
CA LYS A 69 -2.06 -0.60 11.32
C LYS A 69 -3.06 0.51 10.99
N ALA A 70 -3.77 0.39 9.87
CA ALA A 70 -4.82 1.33 9.49
C ALA A 70 -5.94 1.40 10.54
N LEU A 71 -6.42 0.25 11.03
CA LEU A 71 -7.44 0.20 12.08
C LEU A 71 -6.97 0.84 13.39
N ASP A 72 -5.73 0.58 13.82
CA ASP A 72 -5.17 1.18 15.01
C ASP A 72 -5.03 2.71 14.90
N ARG A 73 -4.73 3.19 13.71
CA ARG A 73 -4.67 4.64 13.42
C ARG A 73 -6.06 5.26 13.49
N LEU A 74 -7.04 4.68 12.80
CA LEU A 74 -8.43 5.15 12.85
C LEU A 74 -9.00 5.18 14.27
N ARG A 75 -8.68 4.15 15.07
CA ARG A 75 -9.09 4.13 16.49
C ARG A 75 -8.47 5.26 17.30
N ARG A 76 -7.19 5.54 17.09
CA ARG A 76 -6.49 6.65 17.77
C ARG A 76 -7.05 8.01 17.36
N GLU A 77 -7.37 8.19 16.10
CA GLU A 77 -7.98 9.41 15.58
C GLU A 77 -9.41 9.57 16.11
N SER A 78 -10.22 8.51 16.11
CA SER A 78 -11.58 8.54 16.63
C SER A 78 -11.62 8.83 18.14
N SER A 79 -10.69 8.28 18.93
CA SER A 79 -10.56 8.57 20.36
C SER A 79 -10.22 10.04 20.63
N ARG A 80 -9.43 10.67 19.76
CA ARG A 80 -9.10 12.10 19.88
C ARG A 80 -10.28 13.01 19.57
N PHE A 81 -11.21 12.58 18.73
CA PHE A 81 -12.38 13.37 18.29
C PHE A 81 -13.72 12.94 18.92
N GLY A 82 -13.71 12.00 19.87
CA GLY A 82 -14.94 11.52 20.53
C GLY A 82 -15.92 10.77 19.62
N ARG A 83 -15.46 10.28 18.45
CA ARG A 83 -16.28 9.54 17.50
C ARG A 83 -15.97 8.04 17.54
N GLU A 84 -16.37 7.36 18.60
CA GLU A 84 -16.22 5.91 18.71
C GLU A 84 -17.02 5.11 17.66
N THR A 85 -18.00 5.73 17.00
CA THR A 85 -18.99 5.05 16.15
C THR A 85 -18.44 4.60 14.81
N GLU A 86 -17.48 5.32 14.20
CA GLU A 86 -16.99 5.03 12.84
C GLU A 86 -15.99 3.86 12.82
N ALA A 87 -15.07 3.82 13.77
CA ALA A 87 -14.08 2.73 13.87
C ALA A 87 -14.72 1.38 14.17
N THR A 88 -15.79 1.37 14.96
CA THR A 88 -16.56 0.16 15.29
C THR A 88 -17.36 -0.36 14.08
N ARG A 89 -17.89 0.53 13.23
CA ARG A 89 -18.60 0.14 11.99
C ARG A 89 -17.65 -0.49 10.98
N ILE A 90 -16.45 0.07 10.81
CA ILE A 90 -15.43 -0.47 9.90
C ILE A 90 -14.98 -1.85 10.39
N GLN A 91 -14.86 -2.06 11.70
CA GLN A 91 -14.44 -3.35 12.26
C GLN A 91 -15.52 -4.44 12.16
N ALA A 92 -16.79 -4.08 12.29
CA ALA A 92 -17.92 -5.03 12.21
C ALA A 92 -18.23 -5.51 10.78
N GLY A 93 -17.78 -4.75 9.78
CA GLY A 93 -17.98 -5.09 8.34
C GLY A 93 -16.97 -6.06 7.76
N PHE A 94 -15.91 -6.42 8.51
CA PHE A 94 -14.82 -7.24 7.99
C PHE A 94 -14.67 -8.51 8.83
N GLY A 95 -15.18 -9.61 8.30
CA GLY A 95 -14.82 -10.96 8.72
C GLY A 95 -13.30 -11.21 8.59
N PRO A 96 -12.79 -12.35 9.05
CA PRO A 96 -11.40 -12.75 8.83
C PRO A 96 -11.07 -12.61 7.34
N PRO A 97 -9.81 -12.29 6.98
CA PRO A 97 -9.44 -12.07 5.60
C PRO A 97 -9.84 -13.29 4.78
N GLU A 98 -10.95 -13.17 4.06
CA GLU A 98 -11.28 -14.15 3.01
C GLU A 98 -10.09 -14.20 2.06
N GLU A 99 -9.67 -15.40 1.76
CA GLU A 99 -8.66 -15.66 0.74
C GLU A 99 -9.06 -14.87 -0.50
N VAL A 100 -8.20 -13.96 -0.85
CA VAL A 100 -8.36 -12.88 -1.80
C VAL A 100 -9.08 -13.36 -3.04
N GLY A 101 -10.34 -13.02 -3.16
CA GLY A 101 -11.10 -13.05 -4.40
C GLY A 101 -10.44 -12.16 -5.47
N PRO A 102 -10.89 -12.13 -6.69
CA PRO A 102 -10.10 -11.87 -7.89
C PRO A 102 -9.24 -10.61 -7.80
N VAL A 103 -7.94 -10.86 -7.65
CA VAL A 103 -6.83 -9.89 -7.53
C VAL A 103 -6.81 -8.85 -8.66
N GLN A 104 -7.45 -9.15 -9.76
CA GLN A 104 -7.51 -8.29 -10.95
C GLN A 104 -8.39 -7.06 -10.75
N ASP A 105 -9.47 -7.16 -9.99
CA ASP A 105 -10.47 -6.11 -9.85
C ASP A 105 -9.94 -4.93 -8.98
N ASP A 106 -9.28 -5.24 -7.85
CA ASP A 106 -8.72 -4.22 -6.97
C ASP A 106 -7.58 -3.43 -7.65
N ARG A 107 -6.77 -4.11 -8.46
CA ARG A 107 -5.68 -3.47 -9.19
C ARG A 107 -6.19 -2.59 -10.33
N LEU A 108 -7.21 -3.05 -11.04
CA LEU A 108 -7.91 -2.24 -12.05
C LEU A 108 -8.56 -1.00 -11.42
N ARG A 109 -9.22 -1.16 -10.29
CA ARG A 109 -9.83 -0.05 -9.56
C ARG A 109 -8.79 1.00 -9.13
N LEU A 110 -7.62 0.55 -8.67
CA LEU A 110 -6.52 1.45 -8.33
C LEU A 110 -6.00 2.19 -9.58
N ILE A 111 -5.87 1.51 -10.72
CA ILE A 111 -5.48 2.14 -11.99
C ILE A 111 -6.48 3.24 -12.37
N PHE A 112 -7.78 2.97 -12.31
CA PHE A 112 -8.80 3.98 -12.59
C PHE A 112 -8.75 5.16 -11.62
N THR A 113 -8.44 4.91 -10.35
CA THR A 113 -8.25 5.98 -9.35
C THR A 113 -7.03 6.84 -9.69
N CYS A 114 -5.91 6.24 -10.08
CA CYS A 114 -4.70 6.95 -10.50
C CYS A 114 -4.90 7.75 -11.80
N CYS A 115 -5.77 7.27 -12.68
CA CYS A 115 -6.08 7.91 -13.97
C CYS A 115 -7.31 8.83 -13.89
N HIS A 116 -7.76 9.23 -12.70
CA HIS A 116 -8.95 10.08 -12.55
C HIS A 116 -8.78 11.42 -13.28
N PRO A 117 -9.76 11.86 -14.08
CA PRO A 117 -9.64 13.07 -14.92
C PRO A 117 -9.47 14.38 -14.13
N ALA A 118 -9.77 14.40 -12.83
CA ALA A 118 -9.50 15.54 -11.97
C ALA A 118 -8.01 15.72 -11.60
N LEU A 119 -7.16 14.72 -11.89
CA LEU A 119 -5.71 14.79 -11.66
C LEU A 119 -5.02 15.31 -12.92
N ALA A 120 -3.98 16.14 -12.74
CA ALA A 120 -3.10 16.52 -13.83
C ALA A 120 -2.40 15.30 -14.44
N PRO A 121 -2.12 15.26 -15.76
CA PRO A 121 -1.50 14.09 -16.41
C PRO A 121 -0.20 13.62 -15.76
N GLU A 122 0.62 14.55 -15.27
CA GLU A 122 1.86 14.25 -14.57
C GLU A 122 1.59 13.55 -13.24
N ALA A 123 0.56 13.98 -12.52
CA ALA A 123 0.15 13.35 -11.27
C ALA A 123 -0.41 11.95 -11.50
N GLN A 124 -1.23 11.76 -12.54
CA GLN A 124 -1.73 10.43 -12.95
C GLN A 124 -0.56 9.48 -13.23
N LEU A 125 0.43 9.94 -14.00
CA LEU A 125 1.60 9.15 -14.34
C LEU A 125 2.45 8.83 -13.11
N ALA A 126 2.72 9.82 -12.24
CA ALA A 126 3.47 9.64 -11.01
C ALA A 126 2.81 8.64 -10.08
N LEU A 127 1.49 8.74 -9.86
CA LEU A 127 0.72 7.81 -9.04
C LEU A 127 0.72 6.41 -9.62
N THR A 128 0.55 6.27 -10.94
CA THR A 128 0.59 4.97 -11.60
C THR A 128 1.95 4.31 -11.45
N LEU A 129 3.04 5.05 -11.67
CA LEU A 129 4.41 4.54 -11.49
C LEU A 129 4.67 4.14 -10.03
N ARG A 130 4.18 4.92 -9.07
CA ARG A 130 4.36 4.61 -7.65
C ARG A 130 3.55 3.41 -7.19
N LEU A 131 2.25 3.40 -7.46
CA LEU A 131 1.31 2.43 -6.88
C LEU A 131 1.22 1.14 -7.69
N ILE A 132 1.37 1.20 -9.01
CA ILE A 132 1.23 0.03 -9.88
C ILE A 132 2.60 -0.58 -10.21
N ALA A 133 3.59 0.25 -10.56
CA ALA A 133 4.94 -0.21 -10.90
C ALA A 133 5.87 -0.33 -9.68
N GLY A 134 5.49 0.21 -8.51
CA GLY A 134 6.27 0.11 -7.27
C GLY A 134 7.53 0.96 -7.25
N LEU A 135 7.64 1.97 -8.14
CA LEU A 135 8.80 2.85 -8.19
C LEU A 135 8.86 3.78 -6.99
N GLN A 136 10.08 4.03 -6.53
CA GLN A 136 10.34 4.98 -5.46
C GLN A 136 10.30 6.43 -5.98
N THR A 137 9.96 7.38 -5.13
CA THR A 137 9.89 8.80 -5.49
C THR A 137 11.15 9.33 -6.20
N PRO A 138 12.38 8.97 -5.78
CA PRO A 138 13.58 9.38 -6.51
C PRO A 138 13.69 8.79 -7.92
N GLU A 139 13.20 7.58 -8.14
CA GLU A 139 13.19 6.92 -9.45
C GLU A 139 12.20 7.61 -10.39
N ILE A 140 11.01 7.94 -9.88
CA ILE A 140 9.99 8.71 -10.58
C ILE A 140 10.53 10.09 -10.94
N ALA A 141 11.15 10.80 -10.00
CA ALA A 141 11.74 12.11 -10.23
C ALA A 141 12.80 12.06 -11.35
N ARG A 142 13.65 11.04 -11.39
CA ARG A 142 14.64 10.86 -12.46
C ARG A 142 13.96 10.65 -13.81
N ALA A 143 12.93 9.82 -13.89
CA ALA A 143 12.17 9.58 -15.12
C ALA A 143 11.54 10.87 -15.68
N PHE A 144 10.98 11.72 -14.82
CA PHE A 144 10.43 13.02 -15.22
C PHE A 144 11.49 14.01 -15.65
N LEU A 145 12.65 14.05 -14.99
CA LEU A 145 13.75 14.94 -15.33
C LEU A 145 14.41 14.56 -16.68
N THR A 146 14.54 13.27 -16.96
CA THR A 146 15.07 12.76 -18.24
C THR A 146 14.13 13.16 -19.39
N ARG A 147 12.82 12.98 -19.21
CA ARG A 147 11.84 13.32 -20.24
C ARG A 147 11.79 14.82 -20.59
N ARG A 148 12.11 15.70 -19.63
CA ARG A 148 12.15 17.16 -19.85
C ARG A 148 13.37 17.60 -20.66
N ARG A 149 14.44 16.81 -20.70
CA ARG A 149 15.67 17.08 -21.49
C ARG A 149 15.52 16.73 -22.97
N ASP A 150 14.66 15.77 -23.28
CA ASP A 150 14.44 15.31 -24.66
C ASP A 150 13.38 16.14 -25.42
N SER A 151 12.80 17.17 -24.78
CA SER A 151 11.75 18.03 -25.32
C SER A 151 12.25 19.44 -25.64
N LEU A 152 13.56 19.66 -25.73
CA LEU A 152 14.24 20.86 -26.23
C LEU A 152 15.09 20.53 -27.45
#